data_57a4842858fb6171c7edc0f4226a18b8
#
_entry.id   57a4842858fb6171c7edc0f4226a18b8
#
_cell.length_a   1.000
_cell.length_b   1.000
_cell.length_c   1.000
_cell.angle_alpha   90.00
_cell.angle_beta   90.00
_cell.angle_gamma   90.00
#
_symmetry.space_group_name_H-M   'P 1'
#
loop_
_entity.id
_entity.type
_entity.pdbx_description
1 polymer ?
#
loop_
_entity_poly.entity_id
_entity_poly.type
_entity_poly.pdbx_seq_one_letter_code
_entity_poly.pdbx_strand_id
1 'polypeptide(L)'
;MSFDLPVPVLLAIMRLNERGHEAYAVGGCVRDLLRGVTPNDYDICVSCTPQETHVVFAGERVIDTGIQHGTVTVLLGGMALEITTFRADGEYLDGRHPASVRFTRSLREDLRRRDFTVNAMAYHPVTGIVDLYEGEKDLKKRLIRCVGDPEQRLTEDALRILRAVRFASQLNFDIDGDTARTMHRLRDRLHLVSRERTAAELIRATAESGAVPALGEFSDVVFAALPDFPPLAWISGLKALSHLPAGDATLRMAALLHDCGEPALQNTLDSLRQSRAFREEVLALCRQARQPFAPDETAVMLAMLGEVQLRRLVRLQQAAGVLDEKESAQRLARIRAALAADLPLSLRDLPVNGKDLTAMGLAGEEVGDTLHTIHQMVLRGRLPCDRAAIIAWLTRQKK
;
A
#
# COMPACT_ATOMS: atom_id res chain seq x y z
N MET A 1 -31.28 -12.72 1.72
CA MET A 1 -30.02 -13.08 1.06
C MET A 1 -29.13 -13.72 2.11
N SER A 2 -28.59 -14.91 1.86
CA SER A 2 -27.75 -15.63 2.80
C SER A 2 -26.32 -15.63 2.25
N PHE A 3 -25.33 -15.25 3.06
CA PHE A 3 -23.93 -15.34 2.73
C PHE A 3 -23.28 -16.52 3.42
N ASP A 4 -22.32 -17.14 2.75
CA ASP A 4 -21.50 -18.21 3.31
C ASP A 4 -20.33 -17.57 4.08
N LEU A 5 -20.52 -17.40 5.40
CA LEU A 5 -19.49 -16.90 6.29
C LEU A 5 -18.51 -18.02 6.65
N PRO A 6 -17.20 -17.74 6.81
CA PRO A 6 -16.27 -18.71 7.38
C PRO A 6 -16.77 -19.25 8.73
N VAL A 7 -16.57 -20.55 8.96
CA VAL A 7 -17.03 -21.20 10.20
C VAL A 7 -16.61 -20.46 11.48
N PRO A 8 -15.35 -19.96 11.61
CA PRO A 8 -14.97 -19.18 12.81
C PRO A 8 -15.78 -17.91 13.01
N VAL A 9 -16.13 -17.18 11.93
CA VAL A 9 -16.94 -15.96 12.00
C VAL A 9 -18.36 -16.30 12.45
N LEU A 10 -18.96 -17.34 11.85
CA LEU A 10 -20.28 -17.82 12.23
C LEU A 10 -20.31 -18.25 13.71
N LEU A 11 -19.34 -19.05 14.15
CA LEU A 11 -19.23 -19.49 15.54
C LEU A 11 -19.07 -18.32 16.52
N ALA A 12 -18.28 -17.31 16.15
CA ALA A 12 -18.09 -16.14 17.01
C ALA A 12 -19.40 -15.38 17.19
N ILE A 13 -20.14 -15.12 16.12
CA ILE A 13 -21.44 -14.45 16.19
C ILE A 13 -22.44 -15.27 17.02
N MET A 14 -22.51 -16.60 16.80
CA MET A 14 -23.42 -17.48 17.54
C MET A 14 -23.10 -17.52 19.04
N ARG A 15 -21.83 -17.69 19.43
CA ARG A 15 -21.42 -17.71 20.86
C ARG A 15 -21.78 -16.40 21.58
N LEU A 16 -21.63 -15.26 20.90
CA LEU A 16 -22.01 -13.95 21.45
C LEU A 16 -23.53 -13.87 21.64
N ASN A 17 -24.31 -14.30 20.64
CA ASN A 17 -25.77 -14.29 20.71
C ASN A 17 -26.32 -15.24 21.79
N GLU A 18 -25.76 -16.44 21.96
CA GLU A 18 -26.11 -17.39 23.02
C GLU A 18 -25.94 -16.81 24.44
N ARG A 19 -25.02 -15.82 24.59
CA ARG A 19 -24.83 -15.08 25.84
C ARG A 19 -25.68 -13.82 25.93
N GLY A 20 -26.61 -13.61 25.00
CA GLY A 20 -27.55 -12.48 25.00
C GLY A 20 -27.01 -11.18 24.44
N HIS A 21 -25.89 -11.23 23.70
CA HIS A 21 -25.29 -10.06 23.06
C HIS A 21 -25.62 -10.01 21.58
N GLU A 22 -26.01 -8.86 21.06
CA GLU A 22 -26.14 -8.66 19.61
C GLU A 22 -24.77 -8.63 18.97
N ALA A 23 -24.55 -9.41 17.90
CA ALA A 23 -23.29 -9.49 17.17
C ALA A 23 -23.54 -9.60 15.67
N TYR A 24 -22.77 -8.87 14.86
CA TYR A 24 -22.91 -8.80 13.41
C TYR A 24 -21.53 -8.76 12.75
N ALA A 25 -21.38 -9.41 11.58
CA ALA A 25 -20.31 -9.06 10.65
C ALA A 25 -20.59 -7.64 10.11
N VAL A 26 -19.55 -6.80 9.90
CA VAL A 26 -19.77 -5.39 9.61
C VAL A 26 -18.70 -4.76 8.71
N GLY A 27 -19.09 -3.75 7.95
CA GLY A 27 -18.13 -2.93 7.22
C GLY A 27 -17.68 -3.53 5.90
N GLY A 28 -16.36 -3.56 5.68
CA GLY A 28 -15.76 -3.99 4.43
C GLY A 28 -16.15 -5.39 3.99
N CYS A 29 -16.22 -6.35 4.92
CA CYS A 29 -16.59 -7.72 4.60
C CYS A 29 -18.03 -7.83 4.08
N VAL A 30 -18.99 -7.09 4.66
CA VAL A 30 -20.39 -7.09 4.20
C VAL A 30 -20.49 -6.49 2.79
N ARG A 31 -19.81 -5.37 2.56
CA ARG A 31 -19.72 -4.76 1.23
C ARG A 31 -19.16 -5.74 0.20
N ASP A 32 -18.07 -6.44 0.51
CA ASP A 32 -17.39 -7.32 -0.44
C ASP A 32 -18.22 -8.59 -0.68
N LEU A 33 -18.89 -9.15 0.33
CA LEU A 33 -19.86 -10.23 0.17
C LEU A 33 -21.02 -9.84 -0.76
N LEU A 34 -21.57 -8.62 -0.61
CA LEU A 34 -22.61 -8.09 -1.51
C LEU A 34 -22.14 -7.93 -2.96
N ARG A 35 -20.84 -7.70 -3.16
CA ARG A 35 -20.21 -7.63 -4.49
C ARG A 35 -19.85 -9.00 -5.05
N GLY A 36 -20.05 -10.09 -4.30
CA GLY A 36 -19.62 -11.43 -4.69
C GLY A 36 -18.10 -11.63 -4.64
N VAL A 37 -17.39 -10.84 -3.85
CA VAL A 37 -15.94 -10.91 -3.64
C VAL A 37 -15.69 -11.51 -2.25
N THR A 38 -14.77 -12.46 -2.16
CA THR A 38 -14.34 -13.01 -0.87
C THR A 38 -13.59 -11.94 -0.07
N PRO A 39 -14.06 -11.57 1.14
CA PRO A 39 -13.35 -10.63 2.00
C PRO A 39 -11.99 -11.15 2.45
N ASN A 40 -11.02 -10.24 2.59
CA ASN A 40 -9.70 -10.59 3.15
C ASN A 40 -9.74 -10.73 4.68
N ASP A 41 -10.59 -9.94 5.35
CA ASP A 41 -10.77 -9.88 6.79
C ASP A 41 -12.27 -9.79 7.14
N TYR A 42 -12.60 -10.16 8.36
CA TYR A 42 -13.97 -10.11 8.87
C TYR A 42 -13.99 -9.40 10.21
N ASP A 43 -14.57 -8.20 10.21
CA ASP A 43 -14.83 -7.43 11.42
C ASP A 43 -16.20 -7.84 12.01
N ILE A 44 -16.25 -7.98 13.32
CA ILE A 44 -17.49 -8.22 14.07
C ILE A 44 -17.74 -7.03 14.97
N CYS A 45 -18.94 -6.47 14.94
CA CYS A 45 -19.39 -5.50 15.93
C CYS A 45 -20.40 -6.14 16.90
N VAL A 46 -20.35 -5.74 18.18
CA VAL A 46 -21.06 -6.43 19.27
C VAL A 46 -21.57 -5.46 20.32
N SER A 47 -22.71 -5.81 20.98
CA SER A 47 -23.32 -4.98 22.04
C SER A 47 -22.63 -5.12 23.40
N CYS A 48 -21.75 -6.11 23.59
CA CYS A 48 -21.01 -6.31 24.85
C CYS A 48 -19.72 -5.49 24.90
N THR A 49 -19.22 -5.29 26.12
CA THR A 49 -17.93 -4.64 26.38
C THR A 49 -16.76 -5.58 26.04
N PRO A 50 -15.52 -5.07 25.91
CA PRO A 50 -14.34 -5.93 25.74
C PRO A 50 -14.17 -6.96 26.85
N GLN A 51 -14.47 -6.61 28.09
CA GLN A 51 -14.40 -7.50 29.26
C GLN A 51 -15.42 -8.64 29.14
N GLU A 52 -16.65 -8.35 28.72
CA GLU A 52 -17.66 -9.39 28.46
C GLU A 52 -17.26 -10.27 27.29
N THR A 53 -16.61 -9.72 26.24
CA THR A 53 -16.06 -10.50 25.12
C THR A 53 -14.98 -11.49 25.63
N HIS A 54 -14.09 -11.08 26.54
CA HIS A 54 -13.14 -12.00 27.18
C HIS A 54 -13.83 -13.15 27.91
N VAL A 55 -14.94 -12.90 28.59
CA VAL A 55 -15.72 -13.94 29.28
C VAL A 55 -16.35 -14.93 28.28
N VAL A 56 -16.90 -14.43 27.18
CA VAL A 56 -17.50 -15.27 26.13
C VAL A 56 -16.47 -16.19 25.48
N PHE A 57 -15.25 -15.70 25.31
CA PHE A 57 -14.15 -16.43 24.66
C PHE A 57 -13.05 -16.89 25.64
N ALA A 58 -13.41 -17.16 26.93
CA ALA A 58 -12.46 -17.54 27.96
C ALA A 58 -11.61 -18.81 27.63
N GLY A 59 -12.07 -19.66 26.70
CA GLY A 59 -11.31 -20.83 26.22
C GLY A 59 -10.43 -20.59 25.01
N GLU A 60 -10.42 -19.36 24.48
CA GLU A 60 -9.69 -18.97 23.27
C GLU A 60 -8.59 -17.94 23.62
N ARG A 61 -7.65 -17.74 22.70
CA ARG A 61 -6.67 -16.67 22.85
C ARG A 61 -7.28 -15.34 22.43
N VAL A 62 -7.46 -14.42 23.40
CA VAL A 62 -7.93 -13.06 23.19
C VAL A 62 -6.78 -12.09 23.38
N ILE A 63 -6.62 -11.12 22.48
CA ILE A 63 -5.53 -10.13 22.46
C ILE A 63 -6.15 -8.73 22.51
N ASP A 64 -5.69 -7.89 23.41
CA ASP A 64 -6.15 -6.51 23.62
C ASP A 64 -5.53 -5.55 22.61
N THR A 65 -5.83 -5.73 21.32
CA THR A 65 -5.27 -4.94 20.23
C THR A 65 -5.68 -3.48 20.22
N GLY A 66 -6.83 -3.16 20.82
CA GLY A 66 -7.40 -1.80 20.84
C GLY A 66 -8.46 -1.62 21.92
N ILE A 67 -8.23 -2.16 23.11
CA ILE A 67 -9.22 -2.21 24.21
C ILE A 67 -9.76 -0.82 24.58
N GLN A 68 -8.91 0.20 24.53
CA GLN A 68 -9.31 1.60 24.77
C GLN A 68 -10.32 2.13 23.75
N HIS A 69 -10.40 1.50 22.57
CA HIS A 69 -11.35 1.82 21.52
C HIS A 69 -12.47 0.78 21.40
N GLY A 70 -12.51 -0.19 22.32
CA GLY A 70 -13.51 -1.23 22.37
C GLY A 70 -13.22 -2.45 21.48
N THR A 71 -11.99 -2.59 20.93
CA THR A 71 -11.64 -3.68 20.03
C THR A 71 -10.74 -4.70 20.74
N VAL A 72 -11.06 -5.98 20.58
CA VAL A 72 -10.23 -7.12 20.94
C VAL A 72 -10.08 -8.05 19.74
N THR A 73 -8.96 -8.75 19.63
CA THR A 73 -8.77 -9.79 18.60
C THR A 73 -8.89 -11.17 19.23
N VAL A 74 -9.83 -11.96 18.74
CA VAL A 74 -10.04 -13.35 19.15
C VAL A 74 -9.45 -14.28 18.11
N LEU A 75 -8.57 -15.20 18.53
CA LEU A 75 -8.05 -16.24 17.65
C LEU A 75 -8.98 -17.46 17.74
N LEU A 76 -9.79 -17.68 16.71
CA LEU A 76 -10.79 -18.75 16.65
C LEU A 76 -10.65 -19.56 15.36
N GLY A 77 -10.51 -20.86 15.47
CA GLY A 77 -10.44 -21.76 14.31
C GLY A 77 -9.33 -21.39 13.30
N GLY A 78 -8.20 -20.86 13.78
CA GLY A 78 -7.08 -20.42 12.94
C GLY A 78 -7.25 -19.03 12.31
N MET A 79 -8.35 -18.31 12.57
CA MET A 79 -8.58 -16.92 12.14
C MET A 79 -8.40 -15.95 13.29
N ALA A 80 -7.86 -14.76 12.96
CA ALA A 80 -7.84 -13.61 13.86
C ALA A 80 -9.10 -12.76 13.56
N LEU A 81 -10.03 -12.69 14.50
CA LEU A 81 -11.29 -11.95 14.35
C LEU A 81 -11.23 -10.68 15.21
N GLU A 82 -11.36 -9.52 14.58
CA GLU A 82 -11.52 -8.25 15.29
C GLU A 82 -12.96 -8.10 15.75
N ILE A 83 -13.18 -8.08 17.07
CA ILE A 83 -14.48 -7.90 17.70
C ILE A 83 -14.49 -6.54 18.38
N THR A 84 -15.35 -5.65 17.89
CA THR A 84 -15.45 -4.27 18.36
C THR A 84 -16.79 -4.02 19.02
N THR A 85 -16.77 -3.52 20.25
CA THR A 85 -17.96 -3.06 20.98
C THR A 85 -18.66 -1.94 20.22
N PHE A 86 -19.99 -1.98 20.14
CA PHE A 86 -20.76 -0.84 19.59
C PHE A 86 -20.42 0.43 20.35
N ARG A 87 -20.15 1.49 19.61
CA ARG A 87 -19.78 2.76 20.21
C ARG A 87 -20.42 3.94 19.50
N ALA A 88 -20.69 4.97 20.26
CA ALA A 88 -20.98 6.30 19.77
C ALA A 88 -19.78 7.17 20.06
N ASP A 89 -19.28 7.86 19.04
CA ASP A 89 -18.17 8.79 19.21
C ASP A 89 -18.71 10.09 19.83
N GLY A 90 -17.99 10.61 20.84
CA GLY A 90 -18.26 11.94 21.39
C GLY A 90 -17.79 13.06 20.46
N GLU A 91 -17.75 14.29 20.98
CA GLU A 91 -17.20 15.43 20.23
C GLU A 91 -15.74 15.19 19.87
N TYR A 92 -15.33 15.60 18.66
CA TYR A 92 -13.96 15.53 18.18
C TYR A 92 -13.29 16.88 18.40
N LEU A 93 -12.32 16.94 19.31
CA LEU A 93 -11.61 18.17 19.66
C LEU A 93 -10.38 18.43 18.79
N ASP A 94 -9.74 17.38 18.30
CA ASP A 94 -8.47 17.43 17.55
C ASP A 94 -8.62 17.02 16.08
N GLY A 95 -9.85 16.80 15.59
CA GLY A 95 -10.13 16.34 14.23
C GLY A 95 -9.68 14.89 13.95
N ARG A 96 -9.46 14.07 15.01
CA ARG A 96 -9.06 12.67 14.89
C ARG A 96 -9.69 11.76 15.94
N HIS A 97 -9.55 12.14 17.20
CA HIS A 97 -10.00 11.31 18.31
C HIS A 97 -11.25 11.93 18.91
N PRO A 98 -12.31 11.16 19.12
CA PRO A 98 -13.39 11.64 19.94
C PRO A 98 -12.86 11.90 21.35
N ALA A 99 -13.24 13.01 21.95
CA ALA A 99 -12.85 13.37 23.33
C ALA A 99 -13.25 12.26 24.33
N SER A 100 -14.26 11.48 23.99
CA SER A 100 -14.66 10.28 24.71
C SER A 100 -15.24 9.24 23.78
N VAL A 101 -14.93 7.97 24.01
CA VAL A 101 -15.60 6.84 23.38
C VAL A 101 -16.66 6.35 24.36
N ARG A 102 -17.92 6.43 23.98
CA ARG A 102 -19.02 5.91 24.78
C ARG A 102 -19.49 4.59 24.17
N PHE A 103 -19.35 3.51 24.90
CA PHE A 103 -19.95 2.24 24.50
C PHE A 103 -21.47 2.35 24.53
N THR A 104 -22.11 1.77 23.53
CA THR A 104 -23.58 1.77 23.37
C THR A 104 -24.06 0.35 23.10
N ARG A 105 -25.35 0.10 23.29
CA ARG A 105 -26.01 -1.14 22.86
C ARG A 105 -26.74 -0.98 21.53
N SER A 106 -26.63 0.18 20.88
CA SER A 106 -27.35 0.49 19.66
C SER A 106 -26.45 0.27 18.42
N LEU A 107 -26.77 -0.73 17.62
CA LEU A 107 -26.14 -0.95 16.32
C LEU A 107 -26.29 0.30 15.41
N ARG A 108 -27.44 1.00 15.48
CA ARG A 108 -27.68 2.23 14.72
C ARG A 108 -26.63 3.31 15.01
N GLU A 109 -26.28 3.51 16.28
CA GLU A 109 -25.25 4.48 16.67
C GLU A 109 -23.87 4.06 16.15
N ASP A 110 -23.52 2.77 16.23
CA ASP A 110 -22.24 2.27 15.69
C ASP A 110 -22.15 2.42 14.17
N LEU A 111 -23.21 2.12 13.44
CA LEU A 111 -23.22 2.31 11.99
C LEU A 111 -23.21 3.79 11.60
N ARG A 112 -23.87 4.67 12.40
CA ARG A 112 -23.92 6.11 12.14
C ARG A 112 -22.55 6.78 12.14
N ARG A 113 -21.62 6.36 13.00
CA ARG A 113 -20.29 6.97 13.12
C ARG A 113 -19.31 6.55 12.02
N ARG A 114 -19.67 5.57 11.19
CA ARG A 114 -18.80 5.07 10.10
C ARG A 114 -18.63 6.12 9.02
N ASP A 115 -17.60 5.92 8.19
CA ASP A 115 -17.22 6.88 7.15
C ASP A 115 -18.23 6.95 6.00
N PHE A 116 -18.46 5.82 5.32
CA PHE A 116 -19.24 5.77 4.09
C PHE A 116 -20.37 4.73 4.20
N THR A 117 -21.47 4.99 3.50
CA THR A 117 -22.68 4.15 3.50
C THR A 117 -22.38 2.71 3.11
N VAL A 118 -21.52 2.50 2.10
CA VAL A 118 -21.09 1.16 1.63
C VAL A 118 -20.31 0.37 2.68
N ASN A 119 -19.79 1.02 3.72
CA ASN A 119 -19.10 0.41 4.85
C ASN A 119 -19.95 0.45 6.16
N ALA A 120 -21.16 0.99 6.09
CA ALA A 120 -22.07 1.12 7.23
C ALA A 120 -23.23 0.12 7.17
N MET A 121 -22.96 -1.07 6.67
CA MET A 121 -23.87 -2.21 6.63
C MET A 121 -23.40 -3.28 7.58
N ALA A 122 -24.34 -3.99 8.20
CA ALA A 122 -24.08 -5.13 9.07
C ALA A 122 -24.83 -6.37 8.56
N TYR A 123 -24.31 -7.55 8.86
CA TYR A 123 -24.91 -8.82 8.46
C TYR A 123 -24.97 -9.80 9.62
N HIS A 124 -26.15 -10.39 9.81
CA HIS A 124 -26.36 -11.47 10.76
C HIS A 124 -26.82 -12.74 10.04
N PRO A 125 -26.28 -13.92 10.38
CA PRO A 125 -26.59 -15.16 9.65
C PRO A 125 -28.08 -15.54 9.62
N VAL A 126 -28.82 -15.17 10.67
CA VAL A 126 -30.26 -15.50 10.80
C VAL A 126 -31.16 -14.38 10.28
N THR A 127 -30.89 -13.10 10.63
CA THR A 127 -31.76 -11.97 10.30
C THR A 127 -31.40 -11.27 8.99
N GLY A 128 -30.23 -11.59 8.41
CA GLY A 128 -29.79 -11.02 7.14
C GLY A 128 -29.08 -9.67 7.29
N ILE A 129 -29.17 -8.85 6.24
CA ILE A 129 -28.51 -7.54 6.15
C ILE A 129 -29.27 -6.50 6.95
N VAL A 130 -28.54 -5.67 7.69
CA VAL A 130 -29.02 -4.46 8.34
C VAL A 130 -28.38 -3.26 7.65
N ASP A 131 -29.14 -2.59 6.81
CA ASP A 131 -28.74 -1.39 6.07
C ASP A 131 -29.61 -0.19 6.48
N LEU A 132 -29.09 0.64 7.37
CA LEU A 132 -29.80 1.80 7.91
C LEU A 132 -29.51 3.11 7.17
N TYR A 133 -28.51 3.08 6.26
CA TYR A 133 -27.97 4.27 5.61
C TYR A 133 -27.89 4.16 4.09
N GLU A 134 -28.67 3.25 3.49
CA GLU A 134 -28.76 3.04 2.04
C GLU A 134 -27.44 2.55 1.38
N GLY A 135 -26.61 1.80 2.12
CA GLY A 135 -25.34 1.28 1.62
C GLY A 135 -25.49 0.33 0.43
N GLU A 136 -26.51 -0.55 0.43
CA GLU A 136 -26.82 -1.42 -0.71
C GLU A 136 -27.19 -0.63 -1.98
N LYS A 137 -27.93 0.46 -1.81
CA LYS A 137 -28.34 1.33 -2.92
C LYS A 137 -27.12 2.04 -3.53
N ASP A 138 -26.22 2.55 -2.68
CA ASP A 138 -25.00 3.20 -3.13
C ASP A 138 -24.02 2.21 -3.74
N LEU A 139 -23.94 1.00 -3.19
CA LEU A 139 -23.14 -0.08 -3.76
C LEU A 139 -23.59 -0.43 -5.19
N LYS A 140 -24.92 -0.54 -5.41
CA LYS A 140 -25.50 -0.77 -6.74
C LYS A 140 -25.23 0.38 -7.71
N LYS A 141 -25.23 1.62 -7.19
CA LYS A 141 -24.91 2.84 -7.96
C LYS A 141 -23.42 3.06 -8.17
N ARG A 142 -22.57 2.27 -7.53
CA ARG A 142 -21.11 2.43 -7.51
C ARG A 142 -20.70 3.79 -6.96
N LEU A 143 -21.24 4.16 -5.79
CA LEU A 143 -21.12 5.49 -5.22
C LEU A 143 -20.49 5.44 -3.82
N ILE A 144 -19.51 6.30 -3.56
CA ILE A 144 -18.95 6.56 -2.22
C ILE A 144 -19.65 7.78 -1.65
N ARG A 145 -20.49 7.60 -0.63
CA ARG A 145 -21.21 8.65 0.05
C ARG A 145 -20.96 8.59 1.55
N CYS A 146 -20.76 9.74 2.19
CA CYS A 146 -20.66 9.83 3.65
C CYS A 146 -21.95 9.35 4.34
N VAL A 147 -21.79 8.73 5.51
CA VAL A 147 -22.94 8.43 6.38
C VAL A 147 -23.45 9.71 7.01
N GLY A 148 -24.71 10.07 6.73
CA GLY A 148 -25.32 11.30 7.24
C GLY A 148 -24.79 12.57 6.56
N ASP A 149 -24.50 13.61 7.35
CA ASP A 149 -24.01 14.88 6.85
C ASP A 149 -22.51 14.82 6.52
N PRO A 150 -22.09 15.06 5.25
CA PRO A 150 -20.67 15.07 4.86
C PRO A 150 -19.83 16.10 5.63
N GLU A 151 -20.38 17.29 5.94
CA GLU A 151 -19.66 18.32 6.69
C GLU A 151 -19.26 17.82 8.07
N GLN A 152 -20.23 17.29 8.81
CA GLN A 152 -19.98 16.69 10.11
C GLN A 152 -18.98 15.54 9.99
N ARG A 153 -19.20 14.63 9.05
CA ARG A 153 -18.45 13.37 8.94
C ARG A 153 -16.97 13.60 8.58
N LEU A 154 -16.68 14.53 7.68
CA LEU A 154 -15.30 14.84 7.25
C LEU A 154 -14.59 15.79 8.24
N THR A 155 -15.36 16.56 9.03
CA THR A 155 -14.79 17.40 10.10
C THR A 155 -14.35 16.57 11.30
N GLU A 156 -15.06 15.50 11.65
CA GLU A 156 -14.72 14.57 12.75
C GLU A 156 -13.35 13.91 12.55
N ASP A 157 -13.05 13.39 11.37
CA ASP A 157 -11.72 12.86 11.01
C ASP A 157 -11.41 13.25 9.56
N ALA A 158 -10.54 14.22 9.39
CA ALA A 158 -10.12 14.72 8.07
C ALA A 158 -9.49 13.63 7.20
N LEU A 159 -8.95 12.55 7.78
CA LEU A 159 -8.44 11.41 7.00
C LEU A 159 -9.54 10.78 6.13
N ARG A 160 -10.81 10.88 6.51
CA ARG A 160 -11.94 10.37 5.71
C ARG A 160 -11.98 10.97 4.31
N ILE A 161 -11.41 12.17 4.11
CA ILE A 161 -11.24 12.79 2.79
C ILE A 161 -10.35 11.91 1.90
N LEU A 162 -9.19 11.50 2.38
CA LEU A 162 -8.29 10.60 1.63
C LEU A 162 -8.83 9.17 1.55
N ARG A 163 -9.54 8.72 2.57
CA ARG A 163 -10.23 7.42 2.54
C ARG A 163 -11.29 7.36 1.44
N ALA A 164 -12.02 8.47 1.17
CA ALA A 164 -12.95 8.55 0.05
C ALA A 164 -12.23 8.35 -1.29
N VAL A 165 -11.12 9.06 -1.52
CA VAL A 165 -10.28 8.89 -2.72
C VAL A 165 -9.76 7.45 -2.83
N ARG A 166 -9.29 6.87 -1.72
CA ARG A 166 -8.85 5.47 -1.73
C ARG A 166 -9.96 4.48 -2.05
N PHE A 167 -11.15 4.64 -1.46
CA PHE A 167 -12.26 3.74 -1.77
C PHE A 167 -12.77 3.93 -3.19
N ALA A 168 -12.80 5.16 -3.71
CA ALA A 168 -13.10 5.42 -5.12
C ALA A 168 -12.08 4.69 -6.03
N SER A 169 -10.79 4.77 -5.72
CA SER A 169 -9.73 4.05 -6.44
C SER A 169 -9.88 2.53 -6.34
N GLN A 170 -10.10 2.00 -5.14
CA GLN A 170 -10.16 0.56 -4.85
C GLN A 170 -11.39 -0.11 -5.47
N LEU A 171 -12.53 0.54 -5.38
CA LEU A 171 -13.80 -0.01 -5.83
C LEU A 171 -14.13 0.38 -7.27
N ASN A 172 -13.39 1.34 -7.83
CA ASN A 172 -13.67 2.00 -9.10
C ASN A 172 -15.09 2.58 -9.09
N PHE A 173 -15.38 3.38 -8.06
CA PHE A 173 -16.65 4.04 -7.80
C PHE A 173 -16.49 5.56 -7.86
N ASP A 174 -17.56 6.23 -8.23
CA ASP A 174 -17.64 7.69 -8.15
C ASP A 174 -17.86 8.15 -6.69
N ILE A 175 -17.55 9.41 -6.40
CA ILE A 175 -17.86 10.02 -5.11
C ILE A 175 -19.13 10.86 -5.25
N ASP A 176 -20.04 10.73 -4.28
CA ASP A 176 -21.29 11.49 -4.23
C ASP A 176 -21.03 13.01 -4.28
N GLY A 177 -21.86 13.73 -5.02
CA GLY A 177 -21.61 15.15 -5.29
C GLY A 177 -21.56 16.05 -4.04
N ASP A 178 -22.38 15.79 -3.00
CA ASP A 178 -22.31 16.55 -1.74
C ASP A 178 -21.05 16.19 -0.95
N THR A 179 -20.70 14.91 -0.94
CA THR A 179 -19.46 14.42 -0.35
C THR A 179 -18.25 15.05 -1.05
N ALA A 180 -18.20 15.03 -2.39
CA ALA A 180 -17.11 15.59 -3.19
C ALA A 180 -16.92 17.10 -2.95
N ARG A 181 -18.03 17.89 -3.01
CA ARG A 181 -17.96 19.34 -2.73
C ARG A 181 -17.42 19.63 -1.34
N THR A 182 -17.81 18.83 -0.35
CA THR A 182 -17.34 18.98 1.02
C THR A 182 -15.87 18.60 1.15
N MET A 183 -15.41 17.56 0.46
CA MET A 183 -13.99 17.17 0.40
C MET A 183 -13.11 18.31 -0.14
N HIS A 184 -13.50 18.92 -1.27
CA HIS A 184 -12.78 20.06 -1.85
C HIS A 184 -12.70 21.24 -0.87
N ARG A 185 -13.80 21.53 -0.18
CA ARG A 185 -13.85 22.65 0.79
C ARG A 185 -13.03 22.40 2.04
N LEU A 186 -12.99 21.16 2.53
CA LEU A 186 -12.33 20.77 3.78
C LEU A 186 -10.90 20.22 3.59
N ARG A 187 -10.38 20.17 2.36
CA ARG A 187 -9.07 19.55 2.04
C ARG A 187 -7.91 20.07 2.89
N ASP A 188 -7.94 21.37 3.21
CA ASP A 188 -6.87 21.98 4.00
C ASP A 188 -6.79 21.43 5.42
N ARG A 189 -7.88 20.82 5.95
CA ARG A 189 -7.86 20.12 7.24
C ARG A 189 -6.97 18.88 7.26
N LEU A 190 -6.48 18.41 6.10
CA LEU A 190 -5.53 17.30 6.02
C LEU A 190 -4.20 17.59 6.74
N HIS A 191 -3.86 18.88 6.98
CA HIS A 191 -2.70 19.23 7.81
C HIS A 191 -2.81 18.73 9.27
N LEU A 192 -4.04 18.51 9.79
CA LEU A 192 -4.29 17.96 11.12
C LEU A 192 -4.04 16.45 11.21
N VAL A 193 -3.95 15.77 10.06
CA VAL A 193 -3.74 14.33 10.00
C VAL A 193 -2.24 14.01 10.04
N SER A 194 -1.85 12.97 10.79
CA SER A 194 -0.44 12.55 10.81
C SER A 194 0.02 12.10 9.43
N ARG A 195 1.26 12.42 9.08
CA ARG A 195 1.85 12.11 7.77
C ARG A 195 1.82 10.62 7.44
N GLU A 196 2.01 9.77 8.44
CA GLU A 196 1.96 8.31 8.30
C GLU A 196 0.58 7.82 7.84
N ARG A 197 -0.51 8.36 8.43
CA ARG A 197 -1.89 8.03 8.05
C ARG A 197 -2.21 8.54 6.64
N THR A 198 -1.84 9.79 6.36
CA THR A 198 -1.98 10.40 5.03
C THR A 198 -1.31 9.55 3.96
N ALA A 199 -0.04 9.19 4.19
CA ALA A 199 0.74 8.39 3.26
C ALA A 199 0.14 6.99 3.05
N ALA A 200 -0.32 6.33 4.11
CA ALA A 200 -0.93 5.01 4.00
C ALA A 200 -2.16 5.02 3.07
N GLU A 201 -3.03 6.03 3.17
CA GLU A 201 -4.20 6.14 2.30
C GLU A 201 -3.80 6.47 0.84
N LEU A 202 -2.85 7.39 0.63
CA LEU A 202 -2.39 7.78 -0.71
C LEU A 202 -1.67 6.63 -1.44
N ILE A 203 -0.78 5.91 -0.75
CA ILE A 203 -0.07 4.77 -1.34
C ILE A 203 -1.05 3.67 -1.73
N ARG A 204 -2.02 3.36 -0.85
CA ARG A 204 -3.08 2.40 -1.16
C ARG A 204 -3.93 2.87 -2.33
N ALA A 205 -4.38 4.13 -2.34
CA ALA A 205 -5.15 4.68 -3.45
C ALA A 205 -4.38 4.58 -4.78
N THR A 206 -3.09 4.94 -4.78
CA THR A 206 -2.23 4.88 -5.97
C THR A 206 -2.04 3.45 -6.48
N ALA A 207 -2.03 2.44 -5.59
CA ALA A 207 -1.85 1.04 -5.96
C ALA A 207 -3.07 0.41 -6.66
N GLU A 208 -4.24 1.03 -6.61
CA GLU A 208 -5.50 0.46 -7.09
C GLU A 208 -5.76 0.72 -8.59
N SER A 209 -6.64 -0.08 -9.20
CA SER A 209 -6.99 0.03 -10.62
C SER A 209 -7.73 1.31 -10.98
N GLY A 210 -8.56 1.84 -10.08
CA GLY A 210 -9.29 3.10 -10.25
C GLY A 210 -8.50 4.34 -9.81
N ALA A 211 -7.19 4.23 -9.60
CA ALA A 211 -6.36 5.33 -9.09
C ALA A 211 -6.37 6.57 -10.00
N VAL A 212 -6.24 6.38 -11.32
CA VAL A 212 -6.09 7.50 -12.25
C VAL A 212 -7.30 8.44 -12.25
N PRO A 213 -8.55 7.97 -12.45
CA PRO A 213 -9.71 8.86 -12.38
C PRO A 213 -9.88 9.49 -10.99
N ALA A 214 -9.78 8.72 -9.91
CA ALA A 214 -9.98 9.22 -8.56
C ALA A 214 -8.92 10.26 -8.15
N LEU A 215 -7.63 9.99 -8.38
CA LEU A 215 -6.55 10.94 -8.09
C LEU A 215 -6.61 12.17 -9.01
N GLY A 216 -7.02 11.99 -10.27
CA GLY A 216 -7.16 13.08 -11.24
C GLY A 216 -8.25 14.07 -10.84
N GLU A 217 -9.43 13.57 -10.47
CA GLU A 217 -10.57 14.38 -10.04
C GLU A 217 -10.28 15.13 -8.74
N PHE A 218 -9.63 14.46 -7.78
CA PHE A 218 -9.31 15.03 -6.46
C PHE A 218 -7.85 15.47 -6.33
N SER A 219 -7.27 16.01 -7.40
CA SER A 219 -5.87 16.47 -7.41
C SER A 219 -5.57 17.53 -6.37
N ASP A 220 -6.49 18.45 -6.13
CA ASP A 220 -6.36 19.50 -5.10
C ASP A 220 -6.33 18.93 -3.67
N VAL A 221 -7.06 17.85 -3.43
CA VAL A 221 -7.00 17.08 -2.17
C VAL A 221 -5.63 16.42 -2.01
N VAL A 222 -5.09 15.84 -3.10
CA VAL A 222 -3.76 15.23 -3.06
C VAL A 222 -2.67 16.28 -2.81
N PHE A 223 -2.77 17.46 -3.44
CA PHE A 223 -1.81 18.55 -3.21
C PHE A 223 -1.90 19.13 -1.79
N ALA A 224 -3.10 19.20 -1.20
CA ALA A 224 -3.23 19.58 0.20
C ALA A 224 -2.59 18.52 1.15
N ALA A 225 -2.62 17.25 0.77
CA ALA A 225 -1.98 16.16 1.51
C ALA A 225 -0.45 16.10 1.31
N LEU A 226 0.04 16.49 0.13
CA LEU A 226 1.45 16.48 -0.29
C LEU A 226 1.86 17.87 -0.81
N PRO A 227 2.06 18.86 0.07
CA PRO A 227 2.34 20.23 -0.35
C PRO A 227 3.67 20.41 -1.09
N ASP A 228 4.63 19.51 -0.90
CA ASP A 228 5.92 19.52 -1.59
C ASP A 228 5.88 18.89 -2.98
N PHE A 229 4.73 18.31 -3.37
CA PHE A 229 4.58 17.68 -4.68
C PHE A 229 4.41 18.76 -5.77
N PRO A 230 5.26 18.79 -6.82
CA PRO A 230 5.17 19.79 -7.88
C PRO A 230 3.96 19.51 -8.82
N PRO A 231 2.99 20.45 -8.92
CA PRO A 231 1.79 20.24 -9.74
C PRO A 231 2.08 19.97 -11.23
N LEU A 232 3.20 20.49 -11.76
CA LEU A 232 3.58 20.25 -13.16
C LEU A 232 3.95 18.79 -13.45
N ALA A 233 4.45 18.05 -12.45
CA ALA A 233 4.77 16.63 -12.58
C ALA A 233 3.52 15.73 -12.50
N TRP A 234 2.37 16.27 -12.08
CA TRP A 234 1.15 15.52 -11.84
C TRP A 234 0.59 14.87 -13.11
N ILE A 235 0.50 15.63 -14.19
CA ILE A 235 -0.09 15.16 -15.46
C ILE A 235 0.73 14.00 -16.04
N SER A 236 2.06 14.16 -16.08
CA SER A 236 2.96 13.10 -16.55
C SER A 236 2.92 11.88 -15.63
N GLY A 237 2.83 12.09 -14.31
CA GLY A 237 2.68 11.04 -13.32
C GLY A 237 1.39 10.23 -13.50
N LEU A 238 0.24 10.88 -13.64
CA LEU A 238 -1.04 10.21 -13.92
C LEU A 238 -1.03 9.47 -15.26
N LYS A 239 -0.40 10.06 -16.29
CA LYS A 239 -0.24 9.40 -17.58
C LYS A 239 0.60 8.12 -17.45
N ALA A 240 1.74 8.16 -16.80
CA ALA A 240 2.56 6.98 -16.56
C ALA A 240 1.78 5.93 -15.74
N LEU A 241 1.08 6.37 -14.68
CA LEU A 241 0.27 5.50 -13.84
C LEU A 241 -0.83 4.76 -14.63
N SER A 242 -1.42 5.40 -15.65
CA SER A 242 -2.47 4.79 -16.50
C SER A 242 -1.99 3.62 -17.34
N HIS A 243 -0.68 3.52 -17.60
CA HIS A 243 -0.07 2.43 -18.36
C HIS A 243 0.43 1.25 -17.50
N LEU A 244 0.25 1.34 -16.17
CA LEU A 244 0.73 0.31 -15.25
C LEU A 244 -0.41 -0.52 -14.67
N PRO A 245 -0.21 -1.84 -14.48
CA PRO A 245 -1.18 -2.66 -13.78
C PRO A 245 -1.30 -2.23 -12.32
N ALA A 246 -2.44 -2.54 -11.69
CA ALA A 246 -2.64 -2.35 -10.26
C ALA A 246 -1.78 -3.33 -9.43
N GLY A 247 -1.63 -3.02 -8.13
CA GLY A 247 -1.07 -3.91 -7.11
C GLY A 247 0.33 -3.58 -6.64
N ASP A 248 1.25 -3.17 -7.52
CA ASP A 248 2.62 -2.82 -7.12
C ASP A 248 2.71 -1.36 -6.66
N ALA A 249 2.55 -1.15 -5.35
CA ALA A 249 2.54 0.19 -4.75
C ALA A 249 3.85 0.96 -4.99
N THR A 250 5.01 0.30 -4.93
CA THR A 250 6.32 0.93 -5.18
C THR A 250 6.44 1.43 -6.62
N LEU A 251 6.11 0.58 -7.59
CA LEU A 251 6.16 0.93 -9.01
C LEU A 251 5.17 2.05 -9.33
N ARG A 252 3.95 1.97 -8.82
CA ARG A 252 2.90 2.94 -9.09
C ARG A 252 3.16 4.29 -8.43
N MET A 253 3.73 4.30 -7.21
CA MET A 253 4.20 5.52 -6.57
C MET A 253 5.38 6.13 -7.33
N ALA A 254 6.34 5.32 -7.79
CA ALA A 254 7.42 5.79 -8.64
C ALA A 254 6.91 6.39 -9.96
N ALA A 255 5.86 5.81 -10.57
CA ALA A 255 5.23 6.37 -11.76
C ALA A 255 4.59 7.72 -11.50
N LEU A 256 3.94 7.90 -10.35
CA LEU A 256 3.35 9.18 -9.98
C LEU A 256 4.42 10.28 -9.79
N LEU A 257 5.60 9.89 -9.25
CA LEU A 257 6.67 10.81 -8.84
C LEU A 257 7.81 10.94 -9.87
N HIS A 258 7.84 10.16 -10.96
CA HIS A 258 9.02 10.03 -11.85
C HIS A 258 9.47 11.32 -12.50
N ASP A 259 8.60 12.30 -12.61
CA ASP A 259 8.86 13.59 -13.24
C ASP A 259 9.12 14.72 -12.24
N CYS A 260 9.14 14.41 -10.94
CA CYS A 260 9.57 15.35 -9.91
C CYS A 260 11.08 15.62 -10.02
N GLY A 261 11.49 16.88 -9.96
CA GLY A 261 12.89 17.25 -9.79
C GLY A 261 13.44 16.71 -8.46
N GLU A 262 14.73 16.46 -8.40
CA GLU A 262 15.39 15.79 -7.26
C GLU A 262 15.05 16.40 -5.88
N PRO A 263 15.10 17.73 -5.64
CA PRO A 263 14.74 18.29 -4.34
C PRO A 263 13.27 18.02 -3.96
N ALA A 264 12.34 18.21 -4.90
CA ALA A 264 10.92 17.97 -4.66
C ALA A 264 10.61 16.49 -4.45
N LEU A 265 11.27 15.60 -5.17
CA LEU A 265 11.14 14.15 -4.99
C LEU A 265 11.54 13.74 -3.58
N GLN A 266 12.71 14.20 -3.10
CA GLN A 266 13.18 13.88 -1.74
C GLN A 266 12.23 14.44 -0.68
N ASN A 267 11.85 15.72 -0.77
CA ASN A 267 10.93 16.34 0.18
C ASN A 267 9.59 15.60 0.23
N THR A 268 9.02 15.26 -0.94
CA THR A 268 7.77 14.49 -1.01
C THR A 268 7.91 13.13 -0.35
N LEU A 269 8.97 12.38 -0.66
CA LEU A 269 9.21 11.06 -0.06
C LEU A 269 9.48 11.15 1.46
N ASP A 270 10.19 12.16 1.92
CA ASP A 270 10.43 12.39 3.35
C ASP A 270 9.12 12.74 4.08
N SER A 271 8.26 13.54 3.45
CA SER A 271 6.95 13.90 4.01
C SER A 271 6.01 12.72 4.17
N LEU A 272 6.16 11.66 3.36
CA LEU A 272 5.37 10.43 3.46
C LEU A 272 5.73 9.56 4.67
N ARG A 273 6.88 9.78 5.31
CA ARG A 273 7.34 9.05 6.51
C ARG A 273 7.19 7.51 6.42
N GLN A 274 7.47 6.97 5.25
CA GLN A 274 7.42 5.54 5.01
C GLN A 274 8.72 4.84 5.44
N SER A 275 8.73 3.50 5.36
CA SER A 275 9.94 2.73 5.65
C SER A 275 11.10 3.18 4.76
N ARG A 276 12.32 3.10 5.30
CA ARG A 276 13.54 3.42 4.55
C ARG A 276 13.61 2.63 3.24
N ALA A 277 13.28 1.34 3.29
CA ALA A 277 13.30 0.47 2.10
C ALA A 277 12.36 0.99 1.00
N PHE A 278 11.10 1.29 1.32
CA PHE A 278 10.13 1.83 0.36
C PHE A 278 10.62 3.13 -0.27
N ARG A 279 11.14 4.05 0.55
CA ARG A 279 11.67 5.33 0.09
C ARG A 279 12.86 5.16 -0.87
N GLU A 280 13.84 4.33 -0.49
CA GLU A 280 15.03 4.05 -1.31
C GLU A 280 14.65 3.38 -2.63
N GLU A 281 13.71 2.43 -2.63
CA GLU A 281 13.22 1.77 -3.84
C GLU A 281 12.54 2.75 -4.80
N VAL A 282 11.62 3.60 -4.32
CA VAL A 282 10.94 4.61 -5.15
C VAL A 282 11.94 5.63 -5.69
N LEU A 283 12.84 6.12 -4.84
CA LEU A 283 13.88 7.08 -5.22
C LEU A 283 14.80 6.54 -6.32
N ALA A 284 15.25 5.29 -6.18
CA ALA A 284 16.09 4.63 -7.18
C ALA A 284 15.40 4.50 -8.54
N LEU A 285 14.10 4.15 -8.54
CA LEU A 285 13.31 4.07 -9.76
C LEU A 285 13.13 5.44 -10.42
N CYS A 286 12.78 6.48 -9.65
CA CYS A 286 12.57 7.82 -10.19
C CYS A 286 13.84 8.41 -10.78
N ARG A 287 15.01 8.26 -10.14
CA ARG A 287 16.31 8.74 -10.63
C ARG A 287 16.70 8.14 -11.96
N GLN A 288 16.30 6.89 -12.21
CA GLN A 288 16.67 6.15 -13.43
C GLN A 288 15.52 6.11 -14.46
N ALA A 289 14.36 6.64 -14.13
CA ALA A 289 13.17 6.56 -14.98
C ALA A 289 13.41 7.11 -16.39
N ARG A 290 14.16 8.20 -16.53
CA ARG A 290 14.40 8.91 -17.80
C ARG A 290 15.68 8.50 -18.53
N GLN A 291 16.52 7.67 -17.93
CA GLN A 291 17.80 7.26 -18.49
C GLN A 291 17.79 5.76 -18.81
N PRO A 292 17.50 5.36 -20.05
CA PRO A 292 17.55 3.95 -20.41
C PRO A 292 19.01 3.46 -20.35
N PHE A 293 19.24 2.38 -19.63
CA PHE A 293 20.56 1.73 -19.58
C PHE A 293 20.85 1.00 -20.89
N ALA A 294 22.14 0.87 -21.24
CA ALA A 294 22.55 0.16 -22.44
C ALA A 294 22.23 -1.35 -22.34
N PRO A 295 21.90 -2.02 -23.47
CA PRO A 295 21.53 -3.43 -23.45
C PRO A 295 22.59 -4.38 -22.85
N ASP A 296 23.86 -4.09 -23.02
CA ASP A 296 25.01 -4.84 -22.48
C ASP A 296 25.22 -4.57 -20.97
N GLU A 297 24.54 -3.57 -20.41
CA GLU A 297 24.58 -3.28 -18.98
C GLU A 297 23.51 -4.05 -18.17
N THR A 298 22.68 -4.89 -18.81
CA THR A 298 21.60 -5.60 -18.13
C THR A 298 22.07 -6.38 -16.91
N ALA A 299 23.20 -7.10 -16.99
CA ALA A 299 23.75 -7.86 -15.87
C ALA A 299 24.28 -6.95 -14.75
N VAL A 300 24.90 -5.82 -15.10
CA VAL A 300 25.35 -4.81 -14.12
C VAL A 300 24.16 -4.20 -13.38
N MET A 301 23.13 -3.81 -14.12
CA MET A 301 21.89 -3.27 -13.53
C MET A 301 21.18 -4.30 -12.66
N LEU A 302 21.20 -5.58 -13.06
CA LEU A 302 20.64 -6.68 -12.27
C LEU A 302 21.39 -6.87 -10.95
N ALA A 303 22.73 -6.79 -10.98
CA ALA A 303 23.57 -6.86 -9.78
C ALA A 303 23.35 -5.66 -8.84
N MET A 304 23.11 -4.44 -9.40
CA MET A 304 22.88 -3.22 -8.62
C MET A 304 21.50 -3.17 -7.98
N LEU A 305 20.46 -3.49 -8.74
CA LEU A 305 19.08 -3.24 -8.34
C LEU A 305 18.34 -4.49 -7.85
N GLY A 306 18.84 -5.66 -8.24
CA GLY A 306 18.09 -6.91 -8.10
C GLY A 306 16.98 -7.06 -9.14
N GLU A 307 16.46 -8.29 -9.28
CA GLU A 307 15.48 -8.63 -10.32
C GLU A 307 14.22 -7.79 -10.23
N VAL A 308 13.63 -7.71 -9.03
CA VAL A 308 12.33 -7.04 -8.82
C VAL A 308 12.42 -5.57 -9.23
N GLN A 309 13.41 -4.86 -8.73
CA GLN A 309 13.59 -3.43 -9.02
C GLN A 309 13.96 -3.17 -10.49
N LEU A 310 14.78 -4.01 -11.10
CA LEU A 310 15.13 -3.84 -12.51
C LEU A 310 13.91 -4.08 -13.42
N ARG A 311 13.05 -5.05 -13.09
CA ARG A 311 11.78 -5.25 -13.81
C ARG A 311 10.82 -4.07 -13.63
N ARG A 312 10.75 -3.51 -12.41
CA ARG A 312 9.99 -2.28 -12.14
C ARG A 312 10.50 -1.11 -12.97
N LEU A 313 11.84 -0.93 -13.04
CA LEU A 313 12.44 0.15 -13.81
C LEU A 313 12.08 0.07 -15.29
N VAL A 314 12.19 -1.11 -15.92
CA VAL A 314 11.83 -1.30 -17.33
C VAL A 314 10.34 -0.97 -17.56
N ARG A 315 9.46 -1.41 -16.69
CA ARG A 315 8.01 -1.09 -16.76
C ARG A 315 7.74 0.40 -16.57
N LEU A 316 8.44 1.05 -15.64
CA LEU A 316 8.33 2.49 -15.42
C LEU A 316 8.80 3.27 -16.65
N GLN A 317 9.93 2.91 -17.24
CA GLN A 317 10.47 3.53 -18.46
C GLN A 317 9.51 3.38 -19.64
N GLN A 318 8.85 2.23 -19.77
CA GLN A 318 7.81 2.04 -20.79
C GLN A 318 6.59 2.92 -20.49
N ALA A 319 6.10 2.94 -19.26
CA ALA A 319 4.95 3.73 -18.86
C ALA A 319 5.19 5.25 -19.00
N ALA A 320 6.41 5.70 -18.76
CA ALA A 320 6.86 7.08 -18.95
C ALA A 320 7.15 7.45 -20.42
N GLY A 321 7.03 6.50 -21.37
CA GLY A 321 7.28 6.72 -22.80
C GLY A 321 8.77 6.83 -23.17
N VAL A 322 9.67 6.37 -22.31
CA VAL A 322 11.13 6.33 -22.56
C VAL A 322 11.51 5.11 -23.40
N LEU A 323 10.81 4.00 -23.19
CA LEU A 323 10.95 2.77 -23.98
C LEU A 323 9.61 2.50 -24.70
N ASP A 324 9.71 2.00 -25.94
CA ASP A 324 8.56 1.41 -26.60
C ASP A 324 8.25 -0.01 -26.09
N GLU A 325 7.14 -0.59 -26.52
CA GLU A 325 6.73 -1.94 -26.10
C GLU A 325 7.75 -3.01 -26.51
N LYS A 326 8.30 -2.89 -27.71
CA LYS A 326 9.29 -3.84 -28.25
C LYS A 326 10.60 -3.78 -27.47
N GLU A 327 11.10 -2.58 -27.19
CA GLU A 327 12.29 -2.36 -26.38
C GLU A 327 12.12 -2.88 -24.96
N SER A 328 10.97 -2.60 -24.33
CA SER A 328 10.62 -3.11 -23.00
C SER A 328 10.61 -4.64 -22.97
N ALA A 329 9.94 -5.28 -23.95
CA ALA A 329 9.89 -6.73 -24.06
C ALA A 329 11.30 -7.34 -24.24
N GLN A 330 12.15 -6.74 -25.06
CA GLN A 330 13.54 -7.16 -25.28
C GLN A 330 14.35 -7.06 -23.98
N ARG A 331 14.21 -5.96 -23.22
CA ARG A 331 14.92 -5.79 -21.93
C ARG A 331 14.47 -6.82 -20.90
N LEU A 332 13.15 -7.07 -20.79
CA LEU A 332 12.64 -8.12 -19.91
C LEU A 332 13.12 -9.52 -20.32
N ALA A 333 13.27 -9.79 -21.62
CA ALA A 333 13.86 -11.05 -22.10
C ALA A 333 15.34 -11.19 -21.72
N ARG A 334 16.12 -10.10 -21.85
CA ARG A 334 17.53 -10.07 -21.42
C ARG A 334 17.71 -10.27 -19.92
N ILE A 335 16.85 -9.69 -19.10
CA ILE A 335 16.86 -9.93 -17.64
C ILE A 335 16.64 -11.43 -17.36
N ARG A 336 15.68 -12.08 -18.04
CA ARG A 336 15.47 -13.53 -17.89
C ARG A 336 16.69 -14.33 -18.33
N ALA A 337 17.32 -13.97 -19.45
CA ALA A 337 18.53 -14.64 -19.94
C ALA A 337 19.71 -14.45 -18.99
N ALA A 338 19.91 -13.26 -18.43
CA ALA A 338 20.97 -12.99 -17.47
C ALA A 338 20.80 -13.77 -16.16
N LEU A 339 19.55 -13.93 -15.68
CA LEU A 339 19.23 -14.76 -14.51
C LEU A 339 19.50 -16.26 -14.76
N ALA A 340 19.28 -16.73 -15.99
CA ALA A 340 19.53 -18.12 -16.37
C ALA A 340 21.01 -18.44 -16.65
N ALA A 341 21.86 -17.43 -16.78
CA ALA A 341 23.26 -17.56 -17.20
C ALA A 341 24.25 -17.79 -16.05
N ASP A 342 23.77 -18.01 -14.81
CA ASP A 342 24.60 -18.24 -13.61
C ASP A 342 25.73 -17.21 -13.43
N LEU A 343 25.40 -15.93 -13.68
CA LEU A 343 26.34 -14.83 -13.54
C LEU A 343 26.63 -14.52 -12.07
N PRO A 344 27.85 -14.07 -11.73
CA PRO A 344 28.19 -13.64 -10.37
C PRO A 344 27.51 -12.30 -10.07
N LEU A 345 26.26 -12.32 -9.63
CA LEU A 345 25.50 -11.11 -9.35
C LEU A 345 25.94 -10.36 -8.09
N SER A 346 26.74 -11.00 -7.23
CA SER A 346 27.37 -10.35 -6.09
C SER A 346 28.89 -10.47 -6.14
N LEU A 347 29.60 -9.55 -5.46
CA LEU A 347 31.05 -9.63 -5.32
C LEU A 347 31.53 -10.95 -4.68
N ARG A 348 30.67 -11.58 -3.87
CA ARG A 348 30.97 -12.85 -3.19
C ARG A 348 30.95 -14.05 -4.14
N ASP A 349 30.29 -13.91 -5.27
CA ASP A 349 30.16 -14.96 -6.29
C ASP A 349 31.39 -14.99 -7.24
N LEU A 350 32.27 -13.99 -7.12
CA LEU A 350 33.51 -13.97 -7.88
C LEU A 350 34.45 -15.09 -7.41
N PRO A 351 35.20 -15.75 -8.35
CA PRO A 351 36.18 -16.80 -8.01
C PRO A 351 37.47 -16.25 -7.39
N VAL A 352 37.56 -14.95 -7.16
CA VAL A 352 38.64 -14.24 -6.46
C VAL A 352 38.07 -13.37 -5.34
N ASN A 353 38.85 -13.13 -4.30
CA ASN A 353 38.43 -12.34 -3.14
C ASN A 353 39.55 -11.37 -2.70
N GLY A 354 39.25 -10.56 -1.65
CA GLY A 354 40.23 -9.58 -1.16
C GLY A 354 41.56 -10.15 -0.71
N LYS A 355 41.61 -11.40 -0.21
CA LYS A 355 42.88 -12.05 0.20
C LYS A 355 43.77 -12.34 -1.03
N ASP A 356 43.17 -12.73 -2.14
CA ASP A 356 43.88 -12.98 -3.37
C ASP A 356 44.54 -11.70 -3.89
N LEU A 357 43.79 -10.59 -3.84
CA LEU A 357 44.31 -9.28 -4.29
C LEU A 357 45.40 -8.74 -3.33
N THR A 358 45.24 -8.93 -2.04
CA THR A 358 46.24 -8.56 -1.02
C THR A 358 47.51 -9.37 -1.22
N ALA A 359 47.43 -10.66 -1.50
CA ALA A 359 48.58 -11.52 -1.82
C ALA A 359 49.32 -11.05 -3.09
N MET A 360 48.62 -10.34 -3.98
CA MET A 360 49.22 -9.70 -5.17
C MET A 360 49.76 -8.29 -4.89
N GLY A 361 49.70 -7.80 -3.63
CA GLY A 361 50.26 -6.54 -3.19
C GLY A 361 49.35 -5.32 -3.29
N LEU A 362 48.01 -5.49 -3.46
CA LEU A 362 47.04 -4.42 -3.30
C LEU A 362 46.70 -4.24 -1.83
N ALA A 363 46.36 -3.01 -1.41
CA ALA A 363 46.09 -2.71 -0.02
C ALA A 363 44.94 -1.67 0.14
N GLY A 364 44.29 -1.68 1.29
CA GLY A 364 43.25 -0.68 1.64
C GLY A 364 42.08 -0.62 0.66
N GLU A 365 41.66 0.58 0.27
CA GLU A 365 40.54 0.84 -0.63
C GLU A 365 40.76 0.25 -2.04
N GLU A 366 42.02 0.17 -2.49
CA GLU A 366 42.39 -0.35 -3.81
C GLU A 366 41.91 -1.79 -4.02
N VAL A 367 41.82 -2.60 -2.95
CA VAL A 367 41.33 -3.96 -3.02
C VAL A 367 39.81 -3.96 -3.37
N GLY A 368 39.04 -3.10 -2.73
CA GLY A 368 37.60 -2.95 -2.99
C GLY A 368 37.32 -2.48 -4.41
N ASP A 369 38.00 -1.42 -4.83
CA ASP A 369 37.83 -0.83 -6.17
C ASP A 369 38.19 -1.80 -7.27
N THR A 370 39.30 -2.57 -7.08
CA THR A 370 39.73 -3.60 -8.02
C THR A 370 38.72 -4.74 -8.12
N LEU A 371 38.13 -5.20 -6.97
CA LEU A 371 37.06 -6.22 -6.97
C LEU A 371 35.84 -5.72 -7.73
N HIS A 372 35.40 -4.46 -7.51
CA HIS A 372 34.31 -3.87 -8.24
C HIS A 372 34.58 -3.77 -9.73
N THR A 373 35.80 -3.38 -10.11
CA THR A 373 36.19 -3.31 -11.52
C THR A 373 36.14 -4.68 -12.18
N ILE A 374 36.71 -5.71 -11.54
CA ILE A 374 36.68 -7.10 -12.03
C ILE A 374 35.22 -7.54 -12.19
N HIS A 375 34.38 -7.33 -11.16
CA HIS A 375 32.97 -7.70 -11.16
C HIS A 375 32.24 -7.08 -12.35
N GLN A 376 32.39 -5.77 -12.56
CA GLN A 376 31.78 -5.08 -13.70
C GLN A 376 32.30 -5.60 -15.06
N MET A 377 33.56 -5.93 -15.17
CA MET A 377 34.10 -6.50 -16.40
C MET A 377 33.53 -7.89 -16.69
N VAL A 378 33.37 -8.72 -15.64
CA VAL A 378 32.77 -10.05 -15.77
C VAL A 378 31.28 -9.92 -16.16
N LEU A 379 30.52 -9.05 -15.49
CA LEU A 379 29.10 -8.83 -15.79
C LEU A 379 28.89 -8.29 -17.22
N ARG A 380 29.82 -7.49 -17.76
CA ARG A 380 29.79 -7.02 -19.15
C ARG A 380 30.38 -8.04 -20.18
N GLY A 381 30.76 -9.24 -19.73
CA GLY A 381 31.36 -10.25 -20.60
C GLY A 381 32.74 -9.89 -21.15
N ARG A 382 33.44 -8.87 -20.58
CA ARG A 382 34.75 -8.41 -20.98
C ARG A 382 35.88 -9.21 -20.33
N LEU A 383 35.57 -9.93 -19.26
CA LEU A 383 36.48 -10.82 -18.55
C LEU A 383 35.75 -12.12 -18.20
N PRO A 384 36.29 -13.30 -18.50
CA PRO A 384 35.68 -14.56 -18.09
C PRO A 384 35.59 -14.67 -16.56
N CYS A 385 34.49 -15.25 -16.04
CA CYS A 385 34.34 -15.55 -14.62
C CYS A 385 35.16 -16.79 -14.23
N ASP A 386 36.44 -16.71 -14.43
CA ASP A 386 37.42 -17.77 -14.12
C ASP A 386 38.60 -17.18 -13.35
N ARG A 387 39.05 -17.89 -12.30
CA ARG A 387 40.10 -17.43 -11.41
C ARG A 387 41.42 -17.19 -12.18
N ALA A 388 41.81 -18.09 -13.07
CA ALA A 388 43.06 -18.00 -13.81
C ALA A 388 43.04 -16.81 -14.77
N ALA A 389 41.93 -16.59 -15.48
CA ALA A 389 41.74 -15.45 -16.36
C ALA A 389 41.81 -14.12 -15.62
N ILE A 390 41.17 -14.02 -14.44
CA ILE A 390 41.18 -12.81 -13.61
C ILE A 390 42.58 -12.52 -13.08
N ILE A 391 43.33 -13.51 -12.57
CA ILE A 391 44.70 -13.35 -12.09
C ILE A 391 45.62 -12.94 -13.23
N ALA A 392 45.50 -13.54 -14.41
CA ALA A 392 46.27 -13.16 -15.60
C ALA A 392 46.00 -11.71 -16.05
N TRP A 393 44.72 -11.27 -15.97
CA TRP A 393 44.36 -9.88 -16.25
C TRP A 393 45.01 -8.92 -15.25
N LEU A 394 44.88 -9.19 -13.93
CA LEU A 394 45.52 -8.40 -12.87
C LEU A 394 47.02 -8.27 -13.01
N THR A 395 47.71 -9.35 -13.39
CA THR A 395 49.15 -9.36 -13.58
C THR A 395 49.58 -8.46 -14.75
N ARG A 396 48.75 -8.32 -15.80
CA ARG A 396 49.02 -7.44 -16.94
C ARG A 396 48.81 -5.96 -16.62
N GLN A 397 47.91 -5.62 -15.68
CA GLN A 397 47.70 -4.23 -15.28
C GLN A 397 48.81 -3.65 -14.41
N LYS A 398 49.67 -4.49 -13.85
CA LYS A 398 50.86 -4.10 -13.04
C LYS A 398 52.13 -3.91 -13.83
N LYS A 399 52.13 -4.24 -15.12
CA LYS A 399 53.23 -3.96 -16.06
C LYS A 399 52.95 -2.69 -16.86
#